data_2d40661be22cf32cf50f0c26f291bda7
#
_entry.id   2d40661be22cf32cf50f0c26f291bda7
#
_cell.length_a   1.000
_cell.length_b   1.000
_cell.length_c   1.000
_cell.angle_alpha   90.00
_cell.angle_beta   90.00
_cell.angle_gamma   90.00
#
_symmetry.space_group_name_H-M   'P 1'
#
loop_
_entity.id
_entity.type
_entity.pdbx_description
1 polymer ?
#
loop_
_entity_poly.entity_id
_entity_poly.type
_entity_poly.pdbx_seq_one_letter_code
_entity_poly.pdbx_strand_id
1 'polypeptide(L)'
;MNVFKSILVVSLIFISCSKNSMENEIQENVLSVEELIEQFPWHYSKYYEHDLYINSTNGGNISVSIQNRVINESELGQGKEVFQNARLLDYRGKLVGSYNTGTSITITASANQGFNFVGWTGLKCYKYCATPFASDKSSITLILDSRLLLTANFDKIL
;
A
#
# COMPACT_ATOMS: atom_id res chain seq x y z
N MET A 1 -57.87 7.38 20.24
CA MET A 1 -57.00 8.44 19.70
C MET A 1 -55.57 7.99 19.93
N ASN A 2 -55.07 7.20 18.95
CA ASN A 2 -53.76 6.55 19.08
C ASN A 2 -52.70 7.42 18.39
N VAL A 3 -51.78 7.88 19.19
CA VAL A 3 -50.62 8.67 18.73
C VAL A 3 -49.50 7.68 18.39
N PHE A 4 -49.25 7.44 17.10
CA PHE A 4 -48.08 6.71 16.61
C PHE A 4 -46.85 7.58 16.81
N LYS A 5 -45.97 7.18 17.73
CA LYS A 5 -44.60 7.71 17.83
C LYS A 5 -43.73 6.98 16.81
N SER A 6 -43.41 7.67 15.71
CA SER A 6 -42.39 7.25 14.77
C SER A 6 -41.04 7.38 15.43
N ILE A 7 -40.39 6.25 15.75
CA ILE A 7 -39.02 6.20 16.17
C ILE A 7 -38.16 6.15 14.91
N LEU A 8 -37.49 7.28 14.61
CA LEU A 8 -36.53 7.36 13.54
C LEU A 8 -35.22 6.70 14.05
N VAL A 9 -34.96 5.47 13.64
CA VAL A 9 -33.69 4.79 13.91
C VAL A 9 -32.69 5.29 12.90
N VAL A 10 -31.84 6.23 13.31
CA VAL A 10 -30.68 6.65 12.52
C VAL A 10 -29.60 5.59 12.71
N SER A 11 -29.50 4.67 11.76
CA SER A 11 -28.39 3.73 11.68
C SER A 11 -27.13 4.47 11.26
N LEU A 12 -26.29 4.81 12.23
CA LEU A 12 -24.90 5.24 11.98
C LEU A 12 -24.11 4.02 11.50
N ILE A 13 -23.93 3.92 10.19
CA ILE A 13 -23.01 2.93 9.61
C ILE A 13 -21.60 3.48 9.84
N PHE A 14 -20.97 3.05 10.92
CA PHE A 14 -19.52 3.16 11.06
C PHE A 14 -18.88 2.15 10.13
N ILE A 15 -18.36 2.63 8.99
CA ILE A 15 -17.46 1.84 8.16
C ILE A 15 -16.13 1.80 8.92
N SER A 16 -16.05 0.86 9.84
CA SER A 16 -14.79 0.52 10.51
C SER A 16 -13.97 -0.34 9.56
N CYS A 17 -12.80 0.12 9.17
CA CYS A 17 -11.77 -0.70 8.53
C CYS A 17 -11.16 -1.62 9.61
N SER A 18 -11.97 -2.51 10.24
CA SER A 18 -11.49 -3.38 11.30
C SER A 18 -11.06 -4.73 10.73
N LYS A 19 -9.83 -5.13 11.06
CA LYS A 19 -9.37 -6.50 10.94
C LYS A 19 -10.23 -7.38 11.85
N ASN A 20 -11.11 -8.19 11.29
CA ASN A 20 -11.64 -9.34 11.98
C ASN A 20 -10.68 -10.51 11.78
N SER A 21 -9.93 -10.83 12.82
CA SER A 21 -9.30 -12.12 12.96
C SER A 21 -10.40 -13.14 13.34
N MET A 22 -10.93 -13.84 12.36
CA MET A 22 -11.57 -15.14 12.56
C MET A 22 -10.87 -16.11 11.62
N GLU A 23 -10.05 -16.97 12.23
CA GLU A 23 -9.67 -18.24 11.64
C GLU A 23 -10.94 -19.08 11.42
N ASN A 24 -11.50 -19.00 10.23
CA ASN A 24 -12.31 -20.03 9.64
C ASN A 24 -11.80 -20.17 8.20
N GLU A 25 -11.47 -21.40 7.81
CA GLU A 25 -11.16 -21.82 6.45
C GLU A 25 -12.33 -21.41 5.51
N ILE A 26 -12.32 -20.16 5.10
CA ILE A 26 -13.05 -19.74 3.92
C ILE A 26 -12.07 -20.01 2.79
N GLN A 27 -12.36 -21.01 1.96
CA GLN A 27 -11.83 -21.02 0.59
C GLN A 27 -12.25 -19.69 0.00
N GLU A 28 -11.41 -18.67 0.14
CA GLU A 28 -11.54 -17.46 -0.64
C GLU A 28 -11.47 -17.88 -2.11
N ASN A 29 -12.61 -17.82 -2.80
CA ASN A 29 -12.63 -17.71 -4.23
C ASN A 29 -11.91 -16.38 -4.55
N VAL A 30 -10.60 -16.44 -4.64
CA VAL A 30 -9.79 -15.31 -5.08
C VAL A 30 -10.16 -15.11 -6.54
N LEU A 31 -11.06 -14.14 -6.79
CA LEU A 31 -11.42 -13.72 -8.13
C LEU A 31 -10.14 -13.35 -8.88
N SER A 32 -10.02 -13.80 -10.11
CA SER A 32 -8.93 -13.36 -10.98
C SER A 32 -8.99 -11.83 -11.17
N VAL A 33 -7.87 -11.24 -11.56
CA VAL A 33 -7.82 -9.79 -11.83
C VAL A 33 -8.84 -9.40 -12.89
N GLU A 34 -9.05 -10.28 -13.89
CA GLU A 34 -10.05 -10.11 -14.95
C GLU A 34 -11.48 -10.07 -14.39
N GLU A 35 -11.82 -10.99 -13.49
CA GLU A 35 -13.14 -11.04 -12.82
C GLU A 35 -13.36 -9.83 -11.92
N LEU A 36 -12.31 -9.34 -11.23
CA LEU A 36 -12.39 -8.12 -10.43
C LEU A 36 -12.61 -6.87 -11.31
N ILE A 37 -11.96 -6.80 -12.48
CA ILE A 37 -12.17 -5.71 -13.46
C ILE A 37 -13.59 -5.74 -14.00
N GLU A 38 -14.16 -6.92 -14.25
CA GLU A 38 -15.51 -7.09 -14.76
C GLU A 38 -16.58 -6.74 -13.71
N GLN A 39 -16.39 -7.16 -12.45
CA GLN A 39 -17.31 -6.86 -11.35
C GLN A 39 -17.21 -5.41 -10.85
N PHE A 40 -16.01 -4.83 -10.86
CA PHE A 40 -15.76 -3.49 -10.32
C PHE A 40 -14.97 -2.62 -11.31
N PRO A 41 -15.51 -2.35 -12.50
CA PRO A 41 -14.76 -1.66 -13.56
C PRO A 41 -14.23 -0.28 -13.16
N TRP A 42 -14.87 0.40 -12.20
CA TRP A 42 -14.43 1.68 -11.66
C TRP A 42 -13.30 1.57 -10.61
N HIS A 43 -13.09 0.38 -10.03
CA HIS A 43 -12.00 0.16 -9.07
C HIS A 43 -10.74 -0.43 -9.74
N TYR A 44 -10.94 -1.25 -10.76
CA TYR A 44 -9.89 -2.05 -11.41
C TYR A 44 -9.73 -1.70 -12.90
N SER A 45 -10.18 -0.51 -13.31
CA SER A 45 -9.91 -0.05 -14.67
C SER A 45 -8.40 -0.12 -14.93
N LYS A 46 -8.00 -0.81 -16.00
CA LYS A 46 -6.62 -0.86 -16.49
C LYS A 46 -6.04 0.52 -16.82
N TYR A 47 -6.86 1.55 -16.75
CA TYR A 47 -6.52 2.96 -16.93
C TYR A 47 -6.28 3.69 -15.60
N TYR A 48 -6.47 3.04 -14.44
CA TYR A 48 -6.09 3.64 -13.16
C TYR A 48 -4.60 3.42 -12.92
N GLU A 49 -3.89 4.51 -12.83
CA GLU A 49 -2.50 4.52 -12.39
C GLU A 49 -2.42 4.73 -10.89
N HIS A 50 -1.50 4.01 -10.27
CA HIS A 50 -1.19 4.12 -8.86
C HIS A 50 0.25 4.55 -8.68
N ASP A 51 0.47 5.55 -7.84
CA ASP A 51 1.79 6.01 -7.49
C ASP A 51 2.48 5.02 -6.54
N LEU A 52 3.72 4.71 -6.83
CA LEU A 52 4.64 4.02 -5.93
C LEU A 52 5.62 5.02 -5.34
N TYR A 53 5.63 5.15 -4.02
CA TYR A 53 6.62 5.92 -3.27
C TYR A 53 7.45 5.00 -2.40
N ILE A 54 8.75 5.25 -2.34
CA ILE A 54 9.68 4.56 -1.46
C ILE A 54 10.45 5.54 -0.59
N ASN A 55 10.88 5.06 0.56
CA ASN A 55 11.76 5.73 1.49
C ASN A 55 12.65 4.70 2.18
N SER A 56 13.81 5.10 2.64
CA SER A 56 14.69 4.27 3.47
C SER A 56 15.12 5.04 4.71
N THR A 57 15.27 4.34 5.83
CA THR A 57 16.05 4.86 6.95
C THR A 57 17.55 4.81 6.59
N ASN A 58 18.37 5.54 7.33
CA ASN A 58 19.83 5.47 7.13
C ASN A 58 20.32 4.03 7.33
N GLY A 59 21.17 3.55 6.47
CA GLY A 59 21.82 2.26 6.65
C GLY A 59 21.62 1.24 5.54
N GLY A 60 20.91 1.60 4.47
CA GLY A 60 20.70 0.72 3.33
C GLY A 60 20.19 1.41 2.09
N ASN A 61 19.89 0.63 1.07
CA ASN A 61 19.40 1.08 -0.23
C ASN A 61 18.20 0.27 -0.64
N ILE A 62 17.36 0.85 -1.52
CA ILE A 62 16.19 0.20 -2.13
C ILE A 62 16.41 0.12 -3.63
N SER A 63 16.07 -1.02 -4.21
CA SER A 63 15.88 -1.19 -5.66
C SER A 63 14.47 -1.68 -5.96
N VAL A 64 13.91 -1.22 -7.07
CA VAL A 64 12.57 -1.58 -7.53
C VAL A 64 12.69 -2.17 -8.93
N SER A 65 12.21 -3.39 -9.13
CA SER A 65 12.16 -4.05 -10.42
C SER A 65 10.72 -4.07 -10.95
N ILE A 66 10.52 -3.48 -12.12
CA ILE A 66 9.21 -3.36 -12.78
C ILE A 66 9.42 -3.58 -14.28
N GLN A 67 8.67 -4.53 -14.87
CA GLN A 67 8.66 -4.74 -16.32
C GLN A 67 10.08 -4.84 -16.93
N ASN A 68 10.96 -5.63 -16.31
CA ASN A 68 12.37 -5.83 -16.70
C ASN A 68 13.28 -4.60 -16.54
N ARG A 69 12.82 -3.54 -15.89
CA ARG A 69 13.63 -2.38 -15.51
C ARG A 69 13.91 -2.40 -14.01
N VAL A 70 15.16 -2.17 -13.63
CA VAL A 70 15.55 -1.94 -12.24
C VAL A 70 15.75 -0.44 -12.04
N ILE A 71 15.15 0.11 -10.98
CA ILE A 71 15.26 1.50 -10.56
C ILE A 71 15.85 1.50 -9.16
N ASN A 72 16.98 2.18 -8.98
CA ASN A 72 17.61 2.32 -7.66
C ASN A 72 17.12 3.61 -6.99
N GLU A 73 17.01 3.60 -5.68
CA GLU A 73 16.58 4.76 -4.91
C GLU A 73 17.46 6.00 -5.16
N SER A 74 18.76 5.80 -5.44
CA SER A 74 19.71 6.87 -5.75
C SER A 74 19.40 7.61 -7.08
N GLU A 75 18.64 6.98 -7.99
CA GLU A 75 18.23 7.58 -9.27
C GLU A 75 17.00 8.51 -9.10
N LEU A 76 16.31 8.43 -7.96
CA LEU A 76 15.10 9.19 -7.68
C LEU A 76 15.44 10.58 -7.12
N GLY A 77 14.55 11.52 -7.37
CA GLY A 77 14.66 12.87 -6.83
C GLY A 77 14.55 12.96 -5.31
N GLN A 78 14.47 14.19 -4.80
CA GLN A 78 14.28 14.42 -3.37
C GLN A 78 12.92 13.89 -2.91
N GLY A 79 12.91 13.25 -1.73
CA GLY A 79 11.68 12.82 -1.09
C GLY A 79 10.77 14.00 -0.74
N LYS A 80 9.48 13.81 -0.89
CA LYS A 80 8.44 14.79 -0.55
C LYS A 80 7.38 14.18 0.35
N GLU A 81 6.69 15.04 1.07
CA GLU A 81 5.51 14.64 1.82
C GLU A 81 4.41 14.17 0.87
N VAL A 82 3.70 13.12 1.27
CA VAL A 82 2.65 12.51 0.46
C VAL A 82 1.29 12.87 1.04
N PHE A 83 0.40 13.29 0.14
CA PHE A 83 -0.98 13.65 0.48
C PHE A 83 -1.95 12.66 -0.15
N GLN A 84 -3.04 12.41 0.54
CA GLN A 84 -4.19 11.69 0.00
C GLN A 84 -5.47 12.44 0.34
N ASN A 85 -6.29 12.74 -0.67
CA ASN A 85 -7.54 13.48 -0.52
C ASN A 85 -7.37 14.78 0.29
N ALA A 86 -6.35 15.57 -0.07
CA ALA A 86 -5.95 16.82 0.59
C ALA A 86 -5.55 16.67 2.06
N ARG A 87 -5.29 15.47 2.54
CA ARG A 87 -4.75 15.22 3.87
C ARG A 87 -3.30 14.80 3.77
N LEU A 88 -2.45 15.40 4.61
CA LEU A 88 -1.07 14.95 4.78
C LEU A 88 -1.09 13.55 5.40
N LEU A 89 -0.41 12.62 4.75
CA LEU A 89 -0.05 11.35 5.34
C LEU A 89 1.30 11.53 6.04
N ASP A 90 1.44 10.94 7.21
CA ASP A 90 2.72 10.94 7.94
C ASP A 90 3.72 10.00 7.22
N TYR A 91 4.10 10.41 6.02
CA TYR A 91 5.01 9.72 5.15
C TYR A 91 5.76 10.71 4.26
N ARG A 92 7.07 10.54 4.17
CA ARG A 92 7.92 11.27 3.25
C ARG A 92 8.67 10.27 2.36
N GLY A 93 8.48 10.36 1.05
CA GLY A 93 9.08 9.39 0.14
C GLY A 93 9.43 9.96 -1.22
N LYS A 94 10.21 9.18 -1.97
CA LYS A 94 10.59 9.45 -3.36
C LYS A 94 9.61 8.74 -4.28
N LEU A 95 9.09 9.46 -5.27
CA LEU A 95 8.23 8.87 -6.30
C LEU A 95 9.07 7.99 -7.23
N VAL A 96 8.74 6.73 -7.34
CA VAL A 96 9.31 5.79 -8.31
C VAL A 96 8.63 5.97 -9.67
N GLY A 97 7.32 6.10 -9.67
CA GLY A 97 6.49 6.31 -10.85
C GLY A 97 5.02 6.03 -10.58
N SER A 98 4.21 6.20 -11.63
CA SER A 98 2.80 5.82 -11.66
C SER A 98 2.63 4.64 -12.62
N TYR A 99 1.90 3.61 -12.21
CA TYR A 99 1.78 2.35 -12.92
C TYR A 99 0.34 1.87 -12.92
N ASN A 100 -0.05 1.20 -13.97
CA ASN A 100 -1.41 0.66 -14.11
C ASN A 100 -1.73 -0.35 -13.01
N THR A 101 -3.00 -0.40 -12.61
CA THR A 101 -3.54 -1.48 -11.77
C THR A 101 -3.13 -2.85 -12.31
N GLY A 102 -2.74 -3.76 -11.44
CA GLY A 102 -2.27 -5.11 -11.80
C GLY A 102 -0.78 -5.20 -12.14
N THR A 103 -0.04 -4.07 -12.16
CA THR A 103 1.41 -4.11 -12.38
C THR A 103 2.10 -4.85 -11.25
N SER A 104 2.86 -5.90 -11.60
CA SER A 104 3.71 -6.62 -10.65
C SER A 104 5.01 -5.86 -10.43
N ILE A 105 5.36 -5.64 -9.19
CA ILE A 105 6.59 -4.97 -8.76
C ILE A 105 7.35 -5.85 -7.78
N THR A 106 8.67 -5.89 -7.89
CA THR A 106 9.54 -6.49 -6.86
C THR A 106 10.39 -5.40 -6.25
N ILE A 107 10.35 -5.28 -4.94
CA ILE A 107 11.09 -4.26 -4.18
C ILE A 107 12.06 -4.99 -3.27
N THR A 108 13.33 -4.59 -3.33
CA THR A 108 14.42 -5.21 -2.56
C THR A 108 15.16 -4.17 -1.74
N ALA A 109 15.32 -4.44 -0.45
CA ALA A 109 16.15 -3.69 0.48
C ALA A 109 17.50 -4.38 0.65
N SER A 110 18.57 -3.60 0.61
CA SER A 110 19.94 -4.07 0.80
C SER A 110 20.61 -3.24 1.90
N ALA A 111 21.02 -3.89 3.00
CA ALA A 111 21.71 -3.22 4.09
C ALA A 111 23.14 -2.89 3.70
N ASN A 112 23.60 -1.71 4.10
CA ASN A 112 25.01 -1.32 4.00
C ASN A 112 25.84 -2.04 5.06
N GLN A 113 27.17 -2.03 4.91
CA GLN A 113 28.07 -2.59 5.91
C GLN A 113 27.84 -1.93 7.29
N GLY A 114 27.69 -2.75 8.32
CA GLY A 114 27.41 -2.31 9.69
C GLY A 114 25.94 -2.05 10.00
N PHE A 115 25.02 -2.44 9.09
CA PHE A 115 23.58 -2.36 9.29
C PHE A 115 22.89 -3.67 8.98
N ASN A 116 21.72 -3.88 9.61
CA ASN A 116 20.78 -4.96 9.31
C ASN A 116 19.49 -4.39 8.76
N PHE A 117 18.89 -5.08 7.82
CA PHE A 117 17.49 -4.82 7.43
C PHE A 117 16.57 -5.35 8.53
N VAL A 118 15.66 -4.50 9.02
CA VAL A 118 14.72 -4.82 10.09
C VAL A 118 13.33 -5.17 9.55
N GLY A 119 12.94 -4.55 8.44
CA GLY A 119 11.65 -4.80 7.83
C GLY A 119 11.15 -3.60 7.03
N TRP A 120 10.05 -3.85 6.31
CA TRP A 120 9.27 -2.85 5.64
C TRP A 120 8.14 -2.36 6.52
N THR A 121 7.89 -1.07 6.49
CA THR A 121 6.67 -0.44 6.98
C THR A 121 6.08 0.45 5.90
N GLY A 122 4.78 0.71 5.95
CA GLY A 122 4.17 1.57 4.95
C GLY A 122 2.66 1.60 4.97
N LEU A 123 2.09 2.09 3.89
CA LEU A 123 0.64 2.24 3.71
C LEU A 123 0.25 1.82 2.30
N LYS A 124 -0.86 1.07 2.19
CA LYS A 124 -1.65 0.92 0.97
C LYS A 124 -2.79 1.93 1.02
N CYS A 125 -2.81 2.87 0.06
CA CYS A 125 -3.73 4.00 0.10
C CYS A 125 -4.79 3.86 -0.97
N TYR A 126 -5.95 3.33 -0.60
CA TYR A 126 -7.16 3.30 -1.40
C TYR A 126 -7.86 4.67 -1.39
N LYS A 127 -8.82 4.87 -2.27
CA LYS A 127 -9.49 6.16 -2.48
C LYS A 127 -9.91 6.90 -1.20
N TYR A 128 -10.34 6.17 -0.17
CA TYR A 128 -10.87 6.76 1.07
C TYR A 128 -10.21 6.27 2.35
N CYS A 129 -9.36 5.27 2.28
CA CYS A 129 -8.68 4.72 3.46
C CYS A 129 -7.22 4.36 3.15
N ALA A 130 -6.41 4.36 4.20
CA ALA A 130 -5.05 3.84 4.16
C ALA A 130 -4.98 2.63 5.10
N THR A 131 -4.40 1.55 4.61
CA THR A 131 -4.20 0.31 5.37
C THR A 131 -2.71 0.14 5.66
N PRO A 132 -2.30 -0.12 6.90
CA PRO A 132 -0.91 -0.39 7.23
C PRO A 132 -0.37 -1.60 6.46
N PHE A 133 0.89 -1.50 6.05
CA PHE A 133 1.65 -2.58 5.42
C PHE A 133 2.91 -2.85 6.25
N ALA A 134 3.26 -4.12 6.43
CA ALA A 134 4.52 -4.54 7.05
C ALA A 134 5.01 -5.86 6.45
N SER A 135 6.34 -6.04 6.38
CA SER A 135 6.97 -7.30 5.98
C SER A 135 8.40 -7.34 6.53
N ASP A 136 8.85 -8.51 6.95
CA ASP A 136 10.22 -8.81 7.40
C ASP A 136 11.13 -9.33 6.28
N LYS A 137 10.56 -9.64 5.11
CA LYS A 137 11.32 -10.12 3.95
C LYS A 137 12.06 -8.98 3.27
N SER A 138 13.36 -9.09 3.09
CA SER A 138 14.17 -8.07 2.41
C SER A 138 13.78 -7.85 0.93
N SER A 139 13.22 -8.88 0.28
CA SER A 139 12.66 -8.77 -1.07
C SER A 139 11.18 -9.18 -1.06
N ILE A 140 10.32 -8.31 -1.58
CA ILE A 140 8.88 -8.50 -1.66
C ILE A 140 8.38 -8.28 -3.08
N THR A 141 7.45 -9.13 -3.53
CA THR A 141 6.74 -8.94 -4.79
C THR A 141 5.28 -8.60 -4.48
N LEU A 142 4.79 -7.54 -5.08
CA LEU A 142 3.45 -6.99 -4.87
C LEU A 142 2.77 -6.71 -6.19
N ILE A 143 1.46 -6.80 -6.21
CA ILE A 143 0.62 -6.30 -7.31
C ILE A 143 0.11 -4.91 -6.91
N LEU A 144 0.30 -3.93 -7.79
CA LEU A 144 -0.21 -2.58 -7.58
C LEU A 144 -1.72 -2.55 -7.82
N ASP A 145 -2.46 -2.33 -6.77
CA ASP A 145 -3.93 -2.16 -6.74
C ASP A 145 -4.35 -0.83 -6.10
N SER A 146 -3.37 -0.10 -5.59
CA SER A 146 -3.56 1.14 -4.84
C SER A 146 -2.26 1.93 -4.81
N ARG A 147 -2.31 3.21 -4.40
CA ARG A 147 -1.09 3.96 -4.08
C ARG A 147 -0.34 3.25 -2.96
N LEU A 148 0.95 3.04 -3.16
CA LEU A 148 1.79 2.32 -2.23
C LEU A 148 2.90 3.23 -1.69
N LEU A 149 3.00 3.32 -0.37
CA LEU A 149 4.02 4.08 0.36
C LEU A 149 4.82 3.08 1.20
N LEU A 150 6.11 2.90 0.92
CA LEU A 150 6.95 1.92 1.60
C LEU A 150 8.22 2.54 2.15
N THR A 151 8.55 2.16 3.39
CA THR A 151 9.82 2.51 4.04
C THR A 151 10.60 1.24 4.38
N ALA A 152 11.83 1.14 3.89
CA ALA A 152 12.78 0.13 4.34
C ALA A 152 13.45 0.61 5.63
N ASN A 153 13.38 -0.20 6.67
CA ASN A 153 13.96 0.12 7.96
C ASN A 153 15.26 -0.66 8.16
N PHE A 154 16.31 0.04 8.59
CA PHE A 154 17.62 -0.51 8.86
C PHE A 154 18.10 -0.07 10.24
N ASP A 155 18.68 -1.01 10.98
CA ASP A 155 19.31 -0.74 12.28
C ASP A 155 20.81 -0.99 12.22
N LYS A 156 21.55 -0.17 12.97
CA LYS A 156 22.99 -0.33 13.10
C LYS A 156 23.31 -1.58 13.91
N ILE A 157 24.26 -2.37 13.44
CA ILE A 157 24.83 -3.49 14.20
C ILE A 157 25.66 -2.89 15.35
N LEU A 158 25.33 -3.27 16.59
CA LEU A 158 26.05 -2.87 17.80
C LEU A 158 27.32 -3.68 17.99
#